data_e2c0fabe88cdc2973935da16f14f81f5
#
_entry.id   e2c0fabe88cdc2973935da16f14f81f5
#
_cell.length_a   1.000
_cell.length_b   1.000
_cell.length_c   1.000
_cell.angle_alpha   90.00
_cell.angle_beta   90.00
_cell.angle_gamma   90.00
#
_symmetry.space_group_name_H-M   'P 1'
#
loop_
_entity.id
_entity.type
_entity.pdbx_description
1 polymer ?
#
loop_
_entity_poly.entity_id
_entity_poly.type
_entity_poly.pdbx_seq_one_letter_code
_entity_poly.pdbx_strand_id
1 'polypeptide(L)'
;HPYTYSFSMRRAIREERLMPYHYFPYLAKLEESEMEEYARITRQIVQLYNGSKGGFSDPERARKLLLVRKNILHKARNKMDVFRQIIQEIGEDRLKYCFVYSAAGKRTRPDEADDEAIDEYILKQMQGILKHTFPNTTCNSYTGVDSKAMRKHKLEAFANGQLNVLFAKNCLDEGVDVPRAEYGIFTSSTGNPRQFIQRRGRLLRKHDDKRFAWIYDIIVVPDFSSPYYERRFWTMEKHLVENEMKRVANFGSLASNYYTGALDTLDEVISFYDIDLNGMVLNEDE
;
A
#
# COMPACT_ATOMS: atom_id res chain seq x y z
N HIS A 1 -19.72 18.51 16.31
CA HIS A 1 -18.89 19.45 17.06
C HIS A 1 -17.56 19.61 16.32
N PRO A 2 -17.07 20.83 16.08
CA PRO A 2 -15.73 21.03 15.55
C PRO A 2 -14.72 20.43 16.55
N TYR A 3 -13.68 19.76 16.03
CA TYR A 3 -12.59 19.29 16.87
C TYR A 3 -11.93 20.51 17.51
N THR A 4 -11.88 20.53 18.84
CA THR A 4 -11.28 21.62 19.61
C THR A 4 -9.75 21.54 19.68
N TYR A 5 -9.17 20.45 19.22
CA TYR A 5 -7.73 20.21 19.23
C TYR A 5 -7.31 19.25 18.12
N SER A 6 -6.39 19.67 17.28
CA SER A 6 -5.72 18.86 16.26
C SER A 6 -4.29 18.53 16.70
N PHE A 7 -3.90 17.26 16.63
CA PHE A 7 -2.55 16.80 16.96
C PHE A 7 -1.95 16.07 15.76
N SER A 8 -1.23 16.83 14.95
CA SER A 8 -0.66 16.30 13.69
C SER A 8 0.41 15.23 13.95
N MET A 9 0.59 14.32 12.96
CA MET A 9 1.62 13.28 13.04
C MET A 9 3.03 13.89 13.07
N ARG A 10 3.27 14.97 12.32
CA ARG A 10 4.51 15.74 12.37
C ARG A 10 4.83 16.20 13.79
N ARG A 11 3.84 16.75 14.48
CA ARG A 11 3.98 17.17 15.87
C ARG A 11 4.21 15.98 16.80
N ALA A 12 3.49 14.88 16.60
CA ALA A 12 3.64 13.68 17.41
C ALA A 12 5.06 13.06 17.30
N ILE A 13 5.66 13.06 16.12
CA ILE A 13 7.06 12.61 15.93
C ILE A 13 8.02 13.60 16.55
N ARG A 14 7.85 14.90 16.33
CA ARG A 14 8.71 15.95 16.89
C ARG A 14 8.70 15.99 18.42
N GLU A 15 7.54 15.78 19.04
CA GLU A 15 7.38 15.71 20.50
C GLU A 15 7.69 14.30 21.05
N GLU A 16 8.27 13.44 20.22
CA GLU A 16 8.63 12.06 20.58
C GLU A 16 7.46 11.23 21.15
N ARG A 17 6.23 11.51 20.74
CA ARG A 17 5.07 10.68 21.06
C ARG A 17 4.95 9.47 20.14
N LEU A 18 5.51 9.60 18.93
CA LEU A 18 5.64 8.55 17.93
C LEU A 18 7.12 8.40 17.57
N MET A 19 7.49 7.19 17.13
CA MET A 19 8.85 6.90 16.67
C MET A 19 9.12 7.55 15.30
N PRO A 20 10.34 8.04 15.04
CA PRO A 20 10.78 8.38 13.70
C PRO A 20 10.80 7.12 12.81
N TYR A 21 10.76 7.32 11.51
CA TYR A 21 10.73 6.21 10.56
C TYR A 21 11.49 6.50 9.27
N HIS A 22 11.92 5.43 8.61
CA HIS A 22 12.42 5.43 7.25
C HIS A 22 11.34 4.93 6.30
N TYR A 23 11.27 5.51 5.11
CA TYR A 23 10.30 5.16 4.08
C TYR A 23 11.00 4.75 2.79
N PHE A 24 10.61 3.62 2.22
CA PHE A 24 11.19 3.03 1.02
C PHE A 24 10.07 2.62 0.06
N PRO A 25 9.73 3.45 -0.93
CA PRO A 25 8.83 3.08 -1.99
C PRO A 25 9.53 2.18 -3.01
N TYR A 26 8.85 1.13 -3.44
CA TYR A 26 9.30 0.20 -4.46
C TYR A 26 8.31 0.19 -5.61
N LEU A 27 8.81 0.36 -6.82
CA LEU A 27 7.99 0.40 -8.01
C LEU A 27 7.78 -1.03 -8.56
N ALA A 28 6.53 -1.41 -8.77
CA ALA A 28 6.14 -2.61 -9.50
C ALA A 28 5.39 -2.21 -10.77
N LYS A 29 6.00 -2.43 -11.94
CA LYS A 29 5.36 -2.21 -13.24
C LYS A 29 4.58 -3.46 -13.65
N LEU A 30 3.49 -3.30 -14.39
CA LEU A 30 2.76 -4.41 -14.98
C LEU A 30 3.65 -5.18 -15.96
N GLU A 31 3.55 -6.51 -15.96
CA GLU A 31 4.21 -7.34 -16.98
C GLU A 31 3.55 -7.16 -18.35
N GLU A 32 4.23 -7.58 -19.41
CA GLU A 32 3.78 -7.37 -20.80
C GLU A 32 2.36 -7.90 -21.05
N SER A 33 2.05 -9.13 -20.60
CA SER A 33 0.72 -9.72 -20.76
C SER A 33 -0.37 -8.99 -19.93
N GLU A 34 0.00 -8.43 -18.78
CA GLU A 34 -0.89 -7.61 -17.96
C GLU A 34 -1.12 -6.24 -18.60
N MET A 35 -0.07 -5.66 -19.22
CA MET A 35 -0.17 -4.40 -19.96
C MET A 35 -1.05 -4.54 -21.21
N GLU A 36 -1.00 -5.66 -21.92
CA GLU A 36 -1.88 -5.92 -23.07
C GLU A 36 -3.36 -5.86 -22.62
N GLU A 37 -3.70 -6.58 -21.56
CA GLU A 37 -5.07 -6.60 -21.02
C GLU A 37 -5.46 -5.23 -20.46
N TYR A 38 -4.58 -4.58 -19.72
CA TYR A 38 -4.77 -3.24 -19.18
C TYR A 38 -5.05 -2.21 -20.30
N ALA A 39 -4.27 -2.25 -21.38
CA ALA A 39 -4.46 -1.38 -22.53
C ALA A 39 -5.78 -1.66 -23.24
N ARG A 40 -6.16 -2.93 -23.40
CA ARG A 40 -7.43 -3.33 -23.99
C ARG A 40 -8.63 -2.73 -23.21
N ILE A 41 -8.60 -2.82 -21.89
CA ILE A 41 -9.65 -2.25 -21.03
C ILE A 41 -9.62 -0.72 -21.07
N THR A 42 -8.43 -0.12 -21.02
CA THR A 42 -8.26 1.34 -21.04
C THR A 42 -8.78 1.95 -22.36
N ARG A 43 -8.57 1.29 -23.51
CA ARG A 43 -9.17 1.71 -24.79
C ARG A 43 -10.69 1.80 -24.73
N GLN A 44 -11.34 0.81 -24.11
CA GLN A 44 -12.80 0.82 -23.95
C GLN A 44 -13.26 1.96 -23.03
N ILE A 45 -12.54 2.25 -21.96
CA ILE A 45 -12.84 3.36 -21.03
C ILE A 45 -12.72 4.70 -21.78
N VAL A 46 -11.63 4.89 -22.55
CA VAL A 46 -11.41 6.11 -23.35
C VAL A 46 -12.52 6.32 -24.37
N GLN A 47 -13.02 5.27 -25.03
CA GLN A 47 -14.13 5.36 -25.98
C GLN A 47 -15.45 5.80 -25.33
N LEU A 48 -15.66 5.48 -24.05
CA LEU A 48 -16.85 5.91 -23.30
C LEU A 48 -16.71 7.33 -22.74
N TYR A 49 -15.51 7.87 -22.67
CA TYR A 49 -15.27 9.18 -22.09
C TYR A 49 -15.68 10.28 -23.08
N ASN A 50 -16.57 11.15 -22.64
CA ASN A 50 -17.01 12.32 -23.41
C ASN A 50 -16.42 13.60 -22.79
N GLY A 51 -15.26 14.01 -23.30
CA GLY A 51 -14.53 15.19 -22.83
C GLY A 51 -15.34 16.48 -22.86
N SER A 52 -16.26 16.64 -23.84
CA SER A 52 -17.09 17.86 -23.97
C SER A 52 -18.16 17.98 -22.87
N LYS A 53 -18.56 16.86 -22.25
CA LYS A 53 -19.57 16.82 -21.17
C LYS A 53 -18.96 16.50 -19.80
N GLY A 54 -17.65 16.29 -19.72
CA GLY A 54 -16.96 15.99 -18.46
C GLY A 54 -17.38 14.67 -17.80
N GLY A 55 -17.80 13.65 -18.59
CA GLY A 55 -18.28 12.39 -18.04
C GLY A 55 -18.25 11.23 -19.04
N PHE A 56 -18.86 10.12 -18.68
CA PHE A 56 -18.96 8.94 -19.53
C PHE A 56 -20.32 8.88 -20.24
N SER A 57 -20.32 8.46 -21.51
CA SER A 57 -21.56 8.20 -22.29
C SER A 57 -22.39 7.05 -21.71
N ASP A 58 -21.74 6.07 -21.09
CA ASP A 58 -22.34 4.97 -20.34
C ASP A 58 -21.63 4.84 -18.98
N PRO A 59 -22.13 5.50 -17.93
CA PRO A 59 -21.50 5.50 -16.60
C PRO A 59 -21.44 4.12 -15.95
N GLU A 60 -22.45 3.26 -16.14
CA GLU A 60 -22.51 1.92 -15.56
C GLU A 60 -21.44 1.00 -16.17
N ARG A 61 -21.33 1.02 -17.50
CA ARG A 61 -20.29 0.27 -18.20
C ARG A 61 -18.90 0.79 -17.89
N ALA A 62 -18.73 2.11 -17.83
CA ALA A 62 -17.45 2.74 -17.46
C ALA A 62 -17.02 2.32 -16.05
N ARG A 63 -17.95 2.30 -15.07
CA ARG A 63 -17.68 1.84 -13.71
C ARG A 63 -17.17 0.40 -13.67
N LYS A 64 -17.82 -0.51 -14.38
CA LYS A 64 -17.38 -1.92 -14.46
C LYS A 64 -15.97 -2.04 -15.04
N LEU A 65 -15.69 -1.34 -16.14
CA LEU A 65 -14.37 -1.35 -16.77
C LEU A 65 -13.28 -0.75 -15.87
N LEU A 66 -13.59 0.33 -15.14
CA LEU A 66 -12.66 0.93 -14.16
C LEU A 66 -12.33 -0.05 -13.03
N LEU A 67 -13.30 -0.84 -12.55
CA LEU A 67 -13.07 -1.90 -11.57
C LEU A 67 -12.17 -3.01 -12.13
N VAL A 68 -12.45 -3.50 -13.33
CA VAL A 68 -11.59 -4.50 -13.98
C VAL A 68 -10.17 -3.98 -14.13
N ARG A 69 -10.00 -2.73 -14.61
CA ARG A 69 -8.68 -2.11 -14.74
C ARG A 69 -7.95 -1.98 -13.40
N LYS A 70 -8.65 -1.55 -12.35
CA LYS A 70 -8.11 -1.49 -10.99
C LYS A 70 -7.64 -2.87 -10.53
N ASN A 71 -8.40 -3.92 -10.81
CA ASN A 71 -8.06 -5.28 -10.39
C ASN A 71 -6.83 -5.83 -11.10
N ILE A 72 -6.53 -5.41 -12.35
CA ILE A 72 -5.26 -5.75 -13.01
C ILE A 72 -4.08 -5.20 -12.23
N LEU A 73 -4.10 -3.90 -11.86
CA LEU A 73 -3.06 -3.30 -11.04
C LEU A 73 -2.97 -3.97 -9.65
N HIS A 74 -4.11 -4.27 -9.07
CA HIS A 74 -4.16 -4.89 -7.74
C HIS A 74 -3.55 -6.29 -7.72
N LYS A 75 -3.72 -7.05 -8.82
CA LYS A 75 -3.19 -8.41 -9.00
C LYS A 75 -1.78 -8.46 -9.62
N ALA A 76 -1.16 -7.32 -9.91
CA ALA A 76 0.13 -7.25 -10.61
C ALA A 76 1.14 -8.26 -10.07
N ARG A 77 1.67 -9.11 -10.95
CA ARG A 77 2.56 -10.25 -10.60
C ARG A 77 3.91 -9.78 -10.08
N ASN A 78 4.43 -8.70 -10.64
CA ASN A 78 5.70 -8.10 -10.21
C ASN A 78 5.73 -7.68 -8.74
N LYS A 79 4.58 -7.54 -8.08
CA LYS A 79 4.52 -7.36 -6.61
C LYS A 79 5.22 -8.49 -5.85
N MET A 80 5.19 -9.71 -6.39
CA MET A 80 5.78 -10.88 -5.75
C MET A 80 7.31 -10.80 -5.78
N ASP A 81 7.87 -10.35 -6.90
CA ASP A 81 9.31 -10.17 -7.04
C ASP A 81 9.80 -8.99 -6.22
N VAL A 82 9.06 -7.87 -6.22
CA VAL A 82 9.33 -6.72 -5.35
C VAL A 82 9.25 -7.12 -3.86
N PHE A 83 8.25 -7.89 -3.46
CA PHE A 83 8.15 -8.39 -2.08
C PHE A 83 9.36 -9.27 -1.72
N ARG A 84 9.80 -10.17 -2.62
CA ARG A 84 11.00 -10.99 -2.43
C ARG A 84 12.24 -10.10 -2.27
N GLN A 85 12.41 -9.10 -3.11
CA GLN A 85 13.49 -8.13 -3.01
C GLN A 85 13.50 -7.44 -1.64
N ILE A 86 12.36 -6.91 -1.20
CA ILE A 86 12.22 -6.23 0.10
C ILE A 86 12.64 -7.14 1.25
N ILE A 87 12.14 -8.38 1.32
CA ILE A 87 12.51 -9.28 2.43
C ILE A 87 13.99 -9.67 2.39
N GLN A 88 14.58 -9.83 1.20
CA GLN A 88 16.01 -10.11 1.04
C GLN A 88 16.88 -8.93 1.49
N GLU A 89 16.49 -7.70 1.20
CA GLU A 89 17.20 -6.50 1.66
C GLU A 89 17.10 -6.31 3.19
N ILE A 90 15.94 -6.64 3.77
CA ILE A 90 15.80 -6.67 5.23
C ILE A 90 16.71 -7.74 5.82
N GLY A 91 16.75 -8.93 5.21
CA GLY A 91 17.51 -10.09 5.69
C GLY A 91 16.80 -10.86 6.80
N GLU A 92 17.03 -12.19 6.87
CA GLU A 92 16.32 -13.09 7.79
C GLU A 92 16.49 -12.67 9.26
N ASP A 93 17.69 -12.31 9.68
CA ASP A 93 18.01 -11.95 11.08
C ASP A 93 17.26 -10.69 11.55
N ARG A 94 17.01 -9.74 10.66
CA ARG A 94 16.33 -8.48 10.95
C ARG A 94 14.82 -8.54 10.73
N LEU A 95 14.31 -9.53 9.98
CA LEU A 95 12.91 -9.65 9.64
C LEU A 95 12.11 -10.17 10.86
N LYS A 96 11.98 -9.30 11.86
CA LYS A 96 11.22 -9.54 13.10
C LYS A 96 10.24 -8.39 13.32
N TYR A 97 9.14 -8.68 14.01
CA TYR A 97 8.11 -7.67 14.31
C TYR A 97 7.61 -6.96 13.05
N CYS A 98 7.41 -7.73 11.97
CA CYS A 98 7.03 -7.24 10.66
C CYS A 98 5.53 -7.45 10.39
N PHE A 99 4.85 -6.36 10.00
CA PHE A 99 3.52 -6.44 9.42
C PHE A 99 3.58 -6.35 7.90
N VAL A 100 2.91 -7.27 7.21
CA VAL A 100 2.64 -7.17 5.78
C VAL A 100 1.16 -6.80 5.61
N TYR A 101 0.91 -5.57 5.14
CA TYR A 101 -0.44 -5.05 4.97
C TYR A 101 -0.94 -5.25 3.55
N SER A 102 -2.05 -5.97 3.38
CA SER A 102 -2.83 -5.92 2.16
C SER A 102 -3.89 -4.83 2.24
N ALA A 103 -4.23 -4.24 1.11
CA ALA A 103 -5.38 -3.36 1.04
C ALA A 103 -6.63 -4.17 1.36
N ALA A 104 -7.51 -3.53 2.09
CA ALA A 104 -8.81 -4.09 2.26
C ALA A 104 -9.83 -2.98 2.09
N GLY A 105 -10.68 -3.11 1.09
CA GLY A 105 -11.91 -2.37 1.00
C GLY A 105 -12.84 -2.78 2.16
N LYS A 106 -13.54 -1.84 2.81
CA LYS A 106 -14.75 -2.21 3.58
C LYS A 106 -15.76 -2.72 2.57
N ARG A 107 -16.37 -3.87 2.82
CA ARG A 107 -17.55 -4.33 2.08
C ARG A 107 -18.63 -3.26 2.15
N THR A 108 -18.73 -2.43 1.12
CA THR A 108 -19.84 -1.48 0.96
C THR A 108 -20.76 -1.90 -0.18
N ARG A 109 -20.34 -2.87 -1.03
CA ARG A 109 -21.09 -3.30 -2.22
C ARG A 109 -20.85 -4.78 -2.57
N PRO A 110 -21.79 -5.47 -3.24
CA PRO A 110 -21.67 -6.89 -3.62
C PRO A 110 -20.51 -7.22 -4.56
N ASP A 111 -20.07 -6.24 -5.37
CA ASP A 111 -18.96 -6.37 -6.32
C ASP A 111 -17.57 -6.30 -5.67
N GLU A 112 -17.48 -5.96 -4.36
CA GLU A 112 -16.22 -5.96 -3.60
C GLU A 112 -15.85 -7.34 -3.01
N ALA A 113 -16.69 -8.36 -3.20
CA ALA A 113 -16.38 -9.73 -2.77
C ALA A 113 -15.18 -10.31 -3.53
N ASP A 114 -14.98 -9.92 -4.79
CA ASP A 114 -13.84 -10.35 -5.60
C ASP A 114 -12.52 -9.77 -5.07
N ASP A 115 -12.52 -8.51 -4.58
CA ASP A 115 -11.33 -7.87 -4.01
C ASP A 115 -10.85 -8.61 -2.75
N GLU A 116 -11.76 -9.20 -1.97
CA GLU A 116 -11.42 -9.97 -0.76
C GLU A 116 -10.69 -11.27 -1.08
N ALA A 117 -11.15 -11.99 -2.08
CA ALA A 117 -10.52 -13.23 -2.52
C ALA A 117 -9.15 -12.97 -3.14
N ILE A 118 -9.01 -11.86 -3.86
CA ILE A 118 -7.73 -11.41 -4.46
C ILE A 118 -6.70 -11.11 -3.39
N ASP A 119 -7.07 -10.35 -2.36
CA ASP A 119 -6.18 -10.00 -1.27
C ASP A 119 -5.68 -11.24 -0.50
N GLU A 120 -6.57 -12.19 -0.25
CA GLU A 120 -6.21 -13.44 0.40
C GLU A 120 -5.24 -14.27 -0.45
N TYR A 121 -5.48 -14.31 -1.76
CA TYR A 121 -4.59 -14.96 -2.70
C TYR A 121 -3.19 -14.31 -2.70
N ILE A 122 -3.11 -12.98 -2.79
CA ILE A 122 -1.86 -12.22 -2.76
C ILE A 122 -1.09 -12.50 -1.45
N LEU A 123 -1.77 -12.44 -0.30
CA LEU A 123 -1.12 -12.70 0.98
C LEU A 123 -0.61 -14.15 1.08
N LYS A 124 -1.35 -15.14 0.57
CA LYS A 124 -0.91 -16.54 0.53
C LYS A 124 0.33 -16.73 -0.36
N GLN A 125 0.38 -16.07 -1.52
CA GLN A 125 1.55 -16.08 -2.39
C GLN A 125 2.78 -15.50 -1.68
N MET A 126 2.64 -14.35 -1.03
CA MET A 126 3.72 -13.70 -0.29
C MET A 126 4.18 -14.54 0.91
N GLN A 127 3.28 -15.22 1.61
CA GLN A 127 3.66 -16.19 2.66
C GLN A 127 4.47 -17.35 2.08
N GLY A 128 4.08 -17.86 0.92
CA GLY A 128 4.84 -18.91 0.21
C GLY A 128 6.25 -18.43 -0.16
N ILE A 129 6.39 -17.22 -0.67
CA ILE A 129 7.68 -16.60 -0.99
C ILE A 129 8.53 -16.46 0.27
N LEU A 130 7.96 -15.94 1.36
CA LEU A 130 8.68 -15.78 2.63
C LEU A 130 9.22 -17.13 3.14
N LYS A 131 8.38 -18.15 3.18
CA LYS A 131 8.78 -19.49 3.65
C LYS A 131 9.82 -20.16 2.75
N HIS A 132 9.77 -19.89 1.44
CA HIS A 132 10.77 -20.40 0.51
C HIS A 132 12.11 -19.66 0.67
N THR A 133 12.06 -18.33 0.85
CA THR A 133 13.26 -17.50 0.97
C THR A 133 13.91 -17.66 2.34
N PHE A 134 13.11 -17.71 3.42
CA PHE A 134 13.54 -17.80 4.81
C PHE A 134 12.75 -18.87 5.56
N PRO A 135 13.15 -20.14 5.45
CA PRO A 135 12.42 -21.28 6.02
C PRO A 135 12.25 -21.23 7.56
N ASN A 136 13.19 -20.58 8.26
CA ASN A 136 13.16 -20.48 9.73
C ASN A 136 12.33 -19.28 10.22
N THR A 137 11.90 -18.38 9.34
CA THR A 137 11.08 -17.23 9.70
C THR A 137 9.63 -17.65 9.96
N THR A 138 9.17 -17.42 11.20
CA THR A 138 7.81 -17.74 11.61
C THR A 138 6.82 -16.68 11.10
N CYS A 139 5.72 -17.12 10.49
CA CYS A 139 4.70 -16.20 10.02
C CYS A 139 3.28 -16.77 10.17
N ASN A 140 2.29 -15.87 10.25
CA ASN A 140 0.88 -16.24 10.26
C ASN A 140 0.03 -15.16 9.58
N SER A 141 -1.20 -15.52 9.18
CA SER A 141 -2.20 -14.54 8.73
C SER A 141 -3.00 -14.01 9.92
N TYR A 142 -3.39 -12.75 9.85
CA TYR A 142 -4.28 -12.10 10.79
C TYR A 142 -5.47 -11.52 10.00
N THR A 143 -6.61 -12.19 10.08
CA THR A 143 -7.76 -11.92 9.20
C THR A 143 -9.06 -11.79 9.98
N GLY A 144 -10.12 -11.30 9.33
CA GLY A 144 -11.45 -11.17 9.92
C GLY A 144 -12.15 -12.49 10.24
N VAL A 145 -11.74 -13.59 9.62
CA VAL A 145 -12.29 -14.96 9.89
C VAL A 145 -11.74 -15.55 11.19
N ASP A 146 -10.63 -15.03 11.71
CA ASP A 146 -10.10 -15.45 13.00
C ASP A 146 -11.05 -15.05 14.14
N SER A 147 -11.29 -15.97 15.09
CA SER A 147 -12.00 -15.63 16.32
C SER A 147 -11.25 -14.57 17.14
N LYS A 148 -11.96 -13.87 18.05
CA LYS A 148 -11.30 -12.88 18.94
C LYS A 148 -10.16 -13.53 19.75
N ALA A 149 -10.35 -14.76 20.24
CA ALA A 149 -9.33 -15.47 21.01
C ALA A 149 -8.10 -15.78 20.13
N MET A 150 -8.31 -16.28 18.90
CA MET A 150 -7.23 -16.57 17.97
C MET A 150 -6.46 -15.30 17.59
N ARG A 151 -7.15 -14.20 17.31
CA ARG A 151 -6.52 -12.90 17.02
C ARG A 151 -5.65 -12.43 18.18
N LYS A 152 -6.16 -12.53 19.42
CA LYS A 152 -5.41 -12.15 20.62
C LYS A 152 -4.16 -13.01 20.76
N HIS A 153 -4.28 -14.33 20.61
CA HIS A 153 -3.14 -15.26 20.69
C HIS A 153 -2.05 -14.95 19.63
N LYS A 154 -2.46 -14.69 18.38
CA LYS A 154 -1.50 -14.32 17.31
C LYS A 154 -0.76 -13.01 17.60
N LEU A 155 -1.45 -12.01 18.18
CA LEU A 155 -0.83 -10.75 18.56
C LEU A 155 0.12 -10.91 19.75
N GLU A 156 -0.24 -11.71 20.74
CA GLU A 156 0.63 -12.03 21.88
C GLU A 156 1.89 -12.78 21.40
N ALA A 157 1.73 -13.79 20.53
CA ALA A 157 2.85 -14.51 19.93
C ALA A 157 3.77 -13.58 19.11
N PHE A 158 3.20 -12.62 18.39
CA PHE A 158 3.96 -11.62 17.66
C PHE A 158 4.70 -10.64 18.61
N ALA A 159 4.01 -10.12 19.63
CA ALA A 159 4.62 -9.22 20.61
C ALA A 159 5.77 -9.87 21.39
N ASN A 160 5.67 -11.17 21.64
CA ASN A 160 6.69 -11.97 22.33
C ASN A 160 7.79 -12.52 21.40
N GLY A 161 7.76 -12.19 20.10
CA GLY A 161 8.76 -12.62 19.11
C GLY A 161 8.69 -14.09 18.69
N GLN A 162 7.61 -14.80 19.06
CA GLN A 162 7.33 -16.16 18.59
C GLN A 162 6.88 -16.19 17.13
N LEU A 163 6.27 -15.08 16.66
CA LEU A 163 5.96 -14.83 15.26
C LEU A 163 6.77 -13.64 14.78
N ASN A 164 7.53 -13.82 13.71
CA ASN A 164 8.34 -12.77 13.09
C ASN A 164 7.51 -11.87 12.19
N VAL A 165 6.58 -12.47 11.40
CA VAL A 165 5.81 -11.76 10.37
C VAL A 165 4.32 -12.05 10.52
N LEU A 166 3.50 -11.00 10.56
CA LEU A 166 2.05 -11.09 10.49
C LEU A 166 1.53 -10.48 9.18
N PHE A 167 0.87 -11.31 8.38
CA PHE A 167 0.17 -10.91 7.16
C PHE A 167 -1.23 -10.46 7.52
N ALA A 168 -1.45 -9.16 7.50
CA ALA A 168 -2.67 -8.56 8.01
C ALA A 168 -3.59 -8.05 6.89
N LYS A 169 -4.86 -8.46 6.98
CA LYS A 169 -5.94 -7.97 6.15
C LYS A 169 -6.96 -7.26 7.02
N ASN A 170 -7.26 -5.98 6.75
CA ASN A 170 -8.31 -5.17 7.41
C ASN A 170 -8.29 -5.07 8.94
N CYS A 171 -7.95 -6.13 9.63
CA CYS A 171 -8.25 -6.32 11.05
C CYS A 171 -7.36 -5.53 12.00
N LEU A 172 -6.26 -4.95 11.49
CA LEU A 172 -5.39 -4.09 12.30
C LEU A 172 -5.89 -2.64 12.35
N ASP A 173 -7.01 -2.31 11.70
CA ASP A 173 -7.51 -0.94 11.63
C ASP A 173 -8.23 -0.49 12.92
N GLU A 174 -8.73 -1.43 13.76
CA GLU A 174 -9.44 -1.11 15.00
C GLU A 174 -8.93 -1.90 16.21
N GLY A 175 -8.60 -1.21 17.29
CA GLY A 175 -8.38 -1.82 18.63
C GLY A 175 -7.10 -2.63 18.84
N VAL A 176 -6.23 -2.77 17.85
CA VAL A 176 -4.99 -3.53 17.98
C VAL A 176 -3.86 -2.63 18.45
N ASP A 177 -3.26 -2.97 19.57
CA ASP A 177 -2.09 -2.31 20.12
C ASP A 177 -0.89 -3.27 20.09
N VAL A 178 0.08 -2.99 19.20
CA VAL A 178 1.32 -3.77 19.09
C VAL A 178 2.50 -2.80 18.93
N PRO A 179 2.94 -2.16 20.03
CA PRO A 179 4.03 -1.18 20.00
C PRO A 179 5.35 -1.76 19.48
N ARG A 180 5.53 -3.07 19.62
CA ARG A 180 6.73 -3.80 19.18
C ARG A 180 6.88 -3.85 17.66
N ALA A 181 5.83 -3.59 16.86
CA ALA A 181 5.93 -3.62 15.41
C ALA A 181 6.99 -2.62 14.91
N GLU A 182 7.95 -3.11 14.15
CA GLU A 182 9.12 -2.34 13.69
C GLU A 182 9.12 -2.18 12.17
N TYR A 183 8.75 -3.22 11.43
CA TYR A 183 8.69 -3.22 9.98
C TYR A 183 7.24 -3.24 9.50
N GLY A 184 6.95 -2.43 8.48
CA GLY A 184 5.67 -2.44 7.78
C GLY A 184 5.86 -2.53 6.28
N ILE A 185 5.34 -3.57 5.64
CA ILE A 185 5.35 -3.74 4.18
C ILE A 185 3.92 -3.52 3.68
N PHE A 186 3.70 -2.45 2.92
CA PHE A 186 2.42 -2.12 2.31
C PHE A 186 2.39 -2.66 0.89
N THR A 187 1.50 -3.61 0.60
CA THR A 187 1.48 -4.31 -0.69
C THR A 187 0.45 -3.78 -1.67
N SER A 188 -0.39 -2.88 -1.23
CA SER A 188 -1.42 -2.28 -2.07
C SER A 188 -1.97 -0.99 -1.47
N SER A 189 -2.43 -0.11 -2.36
CA SER A 189 -3.11 1.12 -2.01
C SER A 189 -4.50 0.84 -1.44
N THR A 190 -4.81 1.49 -0.34
CA THR A 190 -6.20 1.73 0.01
C THR A 190 -6.57 3.11 -0.53
N GLY A 191 -7.62 3.22 -1.31
CA GLY A 191 -8.10 4.53 -1.79
C GLY A 191 -8.59 5.46 -0.66
N ASN A 192 -8.43 5.05 0.61
CA ASN A 192 -8.83 5.82 1.79
C ASN A 192 -7.60 6.31 2.58
N PRO A 193 -7.29 7.62 2.54
CA PRO A 193 -6.16 8.21 3.27
C PRO A 193 -6.15 7.88 4.76
N ARG A 194 -7.31 7.83 5.42
CA ARG A 194 -7.40 7.54 6.85
C ARG A 194 -6.84 6.16 7.21
N GLN A 195 -7.02 5.17 6.35
CA GLN A 195 -6.55 3.80 6.63
C GLN A 195 -5.03 3.72 6.65
N PHE A 196 -4.35 4.28 5.66
CA PHE A 196 -2.89 4.22 5.65
C PHE A 196 -2.27 5.09 6.74
N ILE A 197 -2.89 6.23 7.10
CA ILE A 197 -2.46 7.07 8.23
C ILE A 197 -2.60 6.28 9.55
N GLN A 198 -3.72 5.58 9.75
CA GLN A 198 -3.94 4.75 10.94
C GLN A 198 -2.93 3.60 11.04
N ARG A 199 -2.66 2.88 9.94
CA ARG A 199 -1.69 1.78 9.89
C ARG A 199 -0.29 2.29 10.20
N ARG A 200 0.13 3.41 9.57
CA ARG A 200 1.40 4.07 9.88
C ARG A 200 1.46 4.46 11.36
N GLY A 201 0.44 5.11 11.90
CA GLY A 201 0.41 5.52 13.31
C GLY A 201 0.59 4.37 14.30
N ARG A 202 0.08 3.17 13.98
CA ARG A 202 0.30 1.97 14.80
C ARG A 202 1.73 1.48 14.75
N LEU A 203 2.30 1.47 13.54
CA LEU A 203 3.70 1.09 13.35
C LEU A 203 4.66 2.06 14.05
N LEU A 204 4.29 3.32 14.23
CA LEU A 204 5.13 4.34 14.87
C LEU A 204 4.98 4.41 16.40
N ARG A 205 4.20 3.54 17.03
CA ARG A 205 4.08 3.51 18.50
C ARG A 205 5.42 3.24 19.16
N LYS A 206 5.65 3.89 20.30
CA LYS A 206 6.88 3.75 21.08
C LYS A 206 6.98 2.36 21.72
N HIS A 207 8.20 1.84 21.70
CA HIS A 207 8.62 0.67 22.47
C HIS A 207 10.09 0.84 22.86
N ASP A 208 10.47 0.41 24.06
CA ASP A 208 11.81 0.64 24.63
C ASP A 208 12.94 0.06 23.77
N ASP A 209 12.69 -1.12 23.16
CA ASP A 209 13.69 -1.77 22.29
C ASP A 209 13.69 -1.28 20.84
N LYS A 210 12.86 -0.29 20.49
CA LYS A 210 12.68 0.19 19.13
C LYS A 210 13.19 1.61 19.00
N ARG A 211 14.07 1.86 18.02
CA ARG A 211 14.62 3.19 17.73
C ARG A 211 13.95 3.86 16.54
N PHE A 212 13.60 3.09 15.52
CA PHE A 212 12.96 3.53 14.27
C PHE A 212 11.89 2.53 13.84
N ALA A 213 10.97 2.99 13.04
CA ALA A 213 10.15 2.11 12.21
C ALA A 213 10.64 2.15 10.76
N TRP A 214 10.41 1.06 10.02
CA TRP A 214 10.81 0.88 8.63
C TRP A 214 9.58 0.59 7.80
N ILE A 215 9.29 1.46 6.84
CA ILE A 215 8.11 1.35 5.99
C ILE A 215 8.54 1.09 4.56
N TYR A 216 8.17 -0.06 4.04
CA TYR A 216 8.33 -0.46 2.65
C TYR A 216 6.97 -0.39 1.97
N ASP A 217 6.89 0.24 0.81
CA ASP A 217 5.62 0.50 0.13
C ASP A 217 5.70 0.10 -1.34
N ILE A 218 4.92 -0.91 -1.75
CA ILE A 218 4.87 -1.38 -3.12
C ILE A 218 3.87 -0.55 -3.91
N ILE A 219 4.39 0.25 -4.83
CA ILE A 219 3.64 1.13 -5.71
C ILE A 219 3.48 0.45 -7.06
N VAL A 220 2.25 0.17 -7.47
CA VAL A 220 1.99 -0.43 -8.78
C VAL A 220 1.57 0.64 -9.78
N VAL A 221 2.22 0.65 -10.91
CA VAL A 221 1.90 1.54 -12.03
C VAL A 221 1.85 0.78 -13.35
N PRO A 222 1.11 1.28 -14.35
CA PRO A 222 1.25 0.78 -15.72
C PRO A 222 2.68 0.97 -16.22
N ASP A 223 3.15 0.05 -17.06
CA ASP A 223 4.43 0.23 -17.71
C ASP A 223 4.27 1.12 -18.96
N PHE A 224 4.59 2.40 -18.83
CA PHE A 224 4.50 3.37 -19.92
C PHE A 224 5.62 3.20 -20.97
N SER A 225 6.61 2.34 -20.74
CA SER A 225 7.60 1.93 -21.75
C SER A 225 7.15 0.72 -22.58
N SER A 226 6.04 0.08 -22.20
CA SER A 226 5.49 -1.08 -22.90
C SER A 226 5.01 -0.71 -24.31
N PRO A 227 5.16 -1.62 -25.31
CA PRO A 227 4.62 -1.42 -26.66
C PRO A 227 3.08 -1.32 -26.69
N TYR A 228 2.40 -1.77 -25.65
CA TYR A 228 0.94 -1.65 -25.51
C TYR A 228 0.50 -0.30 -24.95
N TYR A 229 1.44 0.55 -24.47
CA TYR A 229 1.12 1.86 -23.96
C TYR A 229 0.71 2.81 -25.10
N GLU A 230 -0.35 3.59 -24.87
CA GLU A 230 -0.82 4.58 -25.83
C GLU A 230 -0.89 5.98 -25.15
N ARG A 231 -0.29 7.00 -25.78
CA ARG A 231 -0.26 8.37 -25.23
C ARG A 231 -1.63 8.93 -24.85
N ARG A 232 -2.70 8.50 -25.51
CA ARG A 232 -4.08 8.91 -25.19
C ARG A 232 -4.56 8.41 -23.82
N PHE A 233 -3.86 7.45 -23.19
CA PHE A 233 -4.18 6.96 -21.86
C PHE A 233 -3.68 7.91 -20.77
N TRP A 234 -2.69 8.72 -21.06
CA TRP A 234 -1.93 9.51 -20.11
C TRP A 234 -2.80 10.29 -19.12
N THR A 235 -3.81 11.04 -19.59
CA THR A 235 -4.69 11.83 -18.71
C THR A 235 -5.46 10.98 -17.71
N MET A 236 -5.97 9.82 -18.14
CA MET A 236 -6.71 8.92 -17.25
C MET A 236 -5.79 8.17 -16.28
N GLU A 237 -4.57 7.87 -16.71
CA GLU A 237 -3.58 7.19 -15.89
C GLU A 237 -2.95 8.14 -14.90
N LYS A 238 -2.70 9.40 -15.28
CA LYS A 238 -2.20 10.44 -14.37
C LYS A 238 -3.05 10.48 -13.09
N HIS A 239 -4.37 10.57 -13.19
CA HIS A 239 -5.23 10.57 -12.00
C HIS A 239 -5.13 9.30 -11.15
N LEU A 240 -4.93 8.16 -11.79
CA LEU A 240 -4.75 6.90 -11.08
C LEU A 240 -3.41 6.89 -10.32
N VAL A 241 -2.34 7.28 -10.99
CA VAL A 241 -0.99 7.37 -10.40
C VAL A 241 -0.93 8.45 -9.32
N GLU A 242 -1.55 9.61 -9.53
CA GLU A 242 -1.67 10.68 -8.52
C GLU A 242 -2.28 10.18 -7.20
N ASN A 243 -3.26 9.27 -7.25
CA ASN A 243 -3.84 8.71 -6.03
C ASN A 243 -2.85 7.82 -5.25
N GLU A 244 -1.97 7.10 -5.94
CA GLU A 244 -0.86 6.38 -5.30
C GLU A 244 0.17 7.37 -4.74
N MET A 245 0.53 8.39 -5.53
CA MET A 245 1.52 9.40 -5.15
C MET A 245 1.08 10.25 -3.96
N LYS A 246 -0.21 10.46 -3.72
CA LYS A 246 -0.72 11.08 -2.47
C LYS A 246 -0.26 10.32 -1.23
N ARG A 247 -0.26 8.98 -1.27
CA ARG A 247 0.25 8.16 -0.17
C ARG A 247 1.76 8.31 -0.03
N VAL A 248 2.47 8.25 -1.16
CA VAL A 248 3.93 8.45 -1.22
C VAL A 248 4.32 9.81 -0.62
N ALA A 249 3.66 10.89 -1.06
CA ALA A 249 3.91 12.24 -0.56
C ALA A 249 3.72 12.33 0.96
N ASN A 250 2.61 11.76 1.47
CA ASN A 250 2.32 11.78 2.91
C ASN A 250 3.25 10.91 3.75
N PHE A 251 3.72 9.78 3.23
CA PHE A 251 4.68 8.95 3.93
C PHE A 251 6.10 9.53 3.84
N GLY A 252 6.49 9.97 2.64
CA GLY A 252 7.81 10.53 2.38
C GLY A 252 8.07 11.80 3.17
N SER A 253 7.15 12.78 3.14
CA SER A 253 7.34 14.11 3.75
C SER A 253 7.67 14.13 5.24
N LEU A 254 7.38 13.06 5.97
CA LEU A 254 7.67 12.91 7.39
C LEU A 254 8.76 11.87 7.69
N ALA A 255 9.28 11.19 6.67
CA ALA A 255 10.31 10.18 6.81
C ALA A 255 11.68 10.81 7.10
N SER A 256 12.46 10.17 7.98
CA SER A 256 13.81 10.63 8.34
C SER A 256 14.78 10.60 7.15
N ASN A 257 14.52 9.75 6.16
CA ASN A 257 15.33 9.60 4.94
C ASN A 257 14.76 10.36 3.72
N TYR A 258 13.82 11.29 3.90
CA TYR A 258 13.22 12.04 2.80
C TYR A 258 14.28 12.78 1.93
N TYR A 259 15.19 13.49 2.58
CA TYR A 259 16.23 14.27 1.89
C TYR A 259 17.45 13.47 1.45
N THR A 260 17.47 12.16 1.64
CA THR A 260 18.58 11.27 1.27
C THR A 260 18.25 10.34 0.11
N GLY A 261 17.34 10.75 -0.78
CA GLY A 261 17.00 10.00 -1.98
C GLY A 261 15.94 8.90 -1.78
N ALA A 262 15.13 8.99 -0.71
CA ALA A 262 14.09 7.97 -0.47
C ALA A 262 13.09 7.80 -1.61
N LEU A 263 12.89 8.84 -2.43
CA LEU A 263 11.91 8.85 -3.52
C LEU A 263 12.52 8.73 -4.92
N ASP A 264 13.85 8.63 -5.05
CA ASP A 264 14.57 8.58 -6.33
C ASP A 264 14.09 7.42 -7.22
N THR A 265 13.65 6.32 -6.62
CA THR A 265 13.07 5.16 -7.34
C THR A 265 11.79 5.51 -8.11
N LEU A 266 11.17 6.64 -7.82
CA LEU A 266 9.92 7.10 -8.44
C LEU A 266 10.11 8.24 -9.44
N ASP A 267 11.33 8.76 -9.62
CA ASP A 267 11.63 9.93 -10.46
C ASP A 267 11.13 9.77 -11.90
N GLU A 268 11.28 8.56 -12.47
CA GLU A 268 10.79 8.26 -13.81
C GLU A 268 9.27 8.42 -13.92
N VAL A 269 8.53 7.92 -12.92
CA VAL A 269 7.06 7.99 -12.87
C VAL A 269 6.59 9.43 -12.62
N ILE A 270 7.25 10.11 -11.70
CA ILE A 270 6.96 11.51 -11.33
C ILE A 270 7.14 12.41 -12.56
N SER A 271 8.26 12.27 -13.26
CA SER A 271 8.55 13.02 -14.49
C SER A 271 7.59 12.69 -15.62
N PHE A 272 7.31 11.40 -15.84
CA PHE A 272 6.46 10.97 -16.95
C PHE A 272 5.02 11.48 -16.81
N TYR A 273 4.46 11.45 -15.60
CA TYR A 273 3.09 11.89 -15.35
C TYR A 273 3.00 13.37 -14.88
N ASP A 274 4.13 14.09 -14.83
CA ASP A 274 4.17 15.49 -14.36
C ASP A 274 3.45 15.64 -13.00
N ILE A 275 3.99 15.00 -11.97
CA ILE A 275 3.40 14.92 -10.64
C ILE A 275 4.06 15.89 -9.69
N ASP A 276 3.28 16.76 -9.06
CA ASP A 276 3.72 17.62 -7.96
C ASP A 276 3.50 16.94 -6.60
N LEU A 277 4.52 16.21 -6.11
CA LEU A 277 4.46 15.55 -4.81
C LEU A 277 4.28 16.53 -3.64
N ASN A 278 4.85 17.74 -3.73
CA ASN A 278 4.77 18.71 -2.64
C ASN A 278 3.34 19.24 -2.47
N GLY A 279 2.64 19.48 -3.58
CA GLY A 279 1.23 19.87 -3.56
C GLY A 279 0.27 18.76 -3.10
N MET A 280 0.75 17.52 -3.00
CA MET A 280 -0.06 16.36 -2.56
C MET A 280 0.05 16.05 -1.06
N VAL A 281 0.96 16.70 -0.34
CA VAL A 281 1.08 16.50 1.10
C VAL A 281 -0.17 17.03 1.80
N LEU A 282 -0.85 16.16 2.56
CA LEU A 282 -2.03 16.58 3.33
C LEU A 282 -1.61 17.59 4.41
N ASN A 283 -2.29 18.71 4.48
CA ASN A 283 -2.20 19.60 5.62
C ASN A 283 -2.90 18.91 6.81
N GLU A 284 -2.11 18.31 7.69
CA GLU A 284 -2.62 17.59 8.87
C GLU A 284 -3.17 18.57 9.94
N ASP A 285 -3.02 19.85 9.72
CA ASP A 285 -3.45 20.91 10.64
C ASP A 285 -4.84 21.50 10.26
N GLU A 286 -5.44 21.07 9.14
CA GLU A 286 -6.82 21.33 8.72
C GLU A 286 -7.73 20.12 9.03
#